data_40a4be87e70fd309d846cc54d4ac1b05
#
_entry.id   40a4be87e70fd309d846cc54d4ac1b05
#
_cell.length_a   1.000
_cell.length_b   1.000
_cell.length_c   1.000
_cell.angle_alpha   90.00
_cell.angle_beta   90.00
_cell.angle_gamma   90.00
#
_symmetry.space_group_name_H-M   'P 1'
#
loop_
_entity.id
_entity.type
_entity.pdbx_description
1 polymer ?
#
loop_
_entity_poly.entity_id
_entity_poly.type
_entity_poly.pdbx_seq_one_letter_code
_entity_poly.pdbx_strand_id
1 'polypeptide(L)'
;MELDGRQVGFLLGLLVGEGHFGGDGRQPQISLRMHTKHERLFRWLEANVTGGRLYGPYTHGGRSYFQWMIRGQALRADLVPLIHAHRDLLDEYTESRFAAMCERYRIALPEE
;
A
#
# COMPACT_ATOMS: atom_id res chain seq x y z
N MET A 1 6.57 -8.26 -9.48
CA MET A 1 6.34 -6.81 -9.54
C MET A 1 7.68 -6.14 -9.85
N GLU A 2 7.74 -5.49 -10.98
CA GLU A 2 8.99 -4.89 -11.42
C GLU A 2 8.84 -3.39 -11.55
N LEU A 3 9.34 -2.69 -10.55
CA LEU A 3 9.33 -1.23 -10.52
C LEU A 3 10.75 -0.70 -10.58
N ASP A 4 10.97 0.35 -11.36
CA ASP A 4 12.26 1.05 -11.35
C ASP A 4 12.33 1.96 -10.11
N GLY A 5 13.50 2.57 -9.90
CA GLY A 5 13.71 3.42 -8.72
C GLY A 5 12.75 4.60 -8.63
N ARG A 6 12.39 5.20 -9.76
CA ARG A 6 11.44 6.30 -9.80
C ARG A 6 10.05 5.85 -9.38
N GLN A 7 9.62 4.69 -9.86
CA GLN A 7 8.31 4.13 -9.53
C GLN A 7 8.25 3.69 -8.06
N VAL A 8 9.32 3.11 -7.55
CA VAL A 8 9.42 2.76 -6.13
C VAL A 8 9.26 4.01 -5.27
N GLY A 9 10.02 5.07 -5.58
CA GLY A 9 9.93 6.34 -4.85
C GLY A 9 8.54 6.93 -4.88
N PHE A 10 7.88 6.88 -6.04
CA PHE A 10 6.50 7.37 -6.18
C PHE A 10 5.53 6.56 -5.30
N LEU A 11 5.63 5.24 -5.36
CA LEU A 11 4.76 4.36 -4.58
C LEU A 11 4.94 4.60 -3.08
N LEU A 12 6.18 4.64 -2.61
CA LEU A 12 6.43 4.84 -1.18
C LEU A 12 6.02 6.23 -0.71
N GLY A 13 6.24 7.26 -1.53
CA GLY A 13 5.76 8.60 -1.21
C GLY A 13 4.24 8.66 -1.12
N LEU A 14 3.56 7.96 -2.00
CA LEU A 14 2.10 7.85 -1.98
C LEU A 14 1.63 7.15 -0.70
N LEU A 15 2.31 6.08 -0.29
CA LEU A 15 1.97 5.35 0.95
C LEU A 15 2.23 6.21 2.18
N VAL A 16 3.29 7.01 2.20
CA VAL A 16 3.56 7.94 3.29
C VAL A 16 2.42 8.96 3.43
N GLY A 17 1.95 9.51 2.29
CA GLY A 17 0.93 10.55 2.31
C GLY A 17 -0.49 10.04 2.55
N GLU A 18 -0.84 8.90 1.97
CA GLU A 18 -2.22 8.44 1.91
C GLU A 18 -2.41 6.99 2.33
N GLY A 19 -1.34 6.25 2.58
CA GLY A 19 -1.43 4.82 2.87
C GLY A 19 -1.99 4.53 4.25
N HIS A 20 -2.79 3.47 4.34
CA HIS A 20 -3.25 2.94 5.61
C HIS A 20 -2.69 1.53 5.77
N PHE A 21 -1.97 1.30 6.87
CA PHE A 21 -1.34 0.04 7.19
C PHE A 21 -2.12 -0.64 8.31
N GLY A 22 -2.69 -1.81 8.06
CA GLY A 22 -3.48 -2.49 9.08
C GLY A 22 -3.85 -3.90 8.66
N GLY A 23 -5.09 -4.26 8.87
CA GLY A 23 -5.60 -5.57 8.52
C GLY A 23 -6.96 -5.82 9.12
N ASP A 24 -7.50 -7.02 8.84
CA ASP A 24 -8.83 -7.42 9.30
C ASP A 24 -8.80 -8.36 10.50
N GLY A 25 -7.63 -8.54 11.12
CA GLY A 25 -7.43 -9.47 12.23
C GLY A 25 -6.92 -10.84 11.78
N ARG A 26 -7.08 -11.18 10.51
CA ARG A 26 -6.58 -12.43 9.92
C ARG A 26 -5.47 -12.16 8.91
N GLN A 27 -5.68 -11.15 8.06
CA GLN A 27 -4.75 -10.81 7.00
C GLN A 27 -4.31 -9.36 7.13
N PRO A 28 -3.02 -9.08 6.85
CA PRO A 28 -2.57 -7.71 6.75
C PRO A 28 -3.15 -7.04 5.51
N GLN A 29 -3.30 -5.73 5.56
CA GLN A 29 -3.81 -4.94 4.46
C GLN A 29 -3.08 -3.61 4.38
N ILE A 30 -2.80 -3.17 3.15
CA ILE A 30 -2.41 -1.78 2.88
C ILE A 30 -3.43 -1.24 1.91
N SER A 31 -3.98 -0.08 2.21
CA SER A 31 -5.02 0.52 1.38
C SER A 31 -4.78 2.01 1.17
N LEU A 32 -5.38 2.51 0.09
CA LEU A 32 -5.40 3.92 -0.28
C LEU A 32 -6.83 4.28 -0.64
N ARG A 33 -7.28 5.42 -0.13
CA ARG A 33 -8.61 5.92 -0.43
C ARG A 33 -8.48 7.39 -0.80
N MET A 34 -8.90 7.76 -2.01
CA MET A 34 -8.83 9.14 -2.47
C MET A 34 -9.99 9.45 -3.40
N HIS A 35 -10.25 10.74 -3.59
CA HIS A 35 -11.28 11.23 -4.48
C HIS A 35 -11.11 10.67 -5.91
N THR A 36 -12.22 10.50 -6.62
CA THR A 36 -12.23 9.95 -7.99
C THR A 36 -11.44 10.81 -8.97
N LYS A 37 -11.16 12.08 -8.65
CA LYS A 37 -10.30 12.92 -9.50
C LYS A 37 -8.88 12.34 -9.66
N HIS A 38 -8.50 11.43 -8.77
CA HIS A 38 -7.20 10.75 -8.82
C HIS A 38 -7.27 9.41 -9.56
N GLU A 39 -8.27 9.21 -10.40
CA GLU A 39 -8.45 7.94 -11.11
C GLU A 39 -7.21 7.49 -11.86
N ARG A 40 -6.51 8.40 -12.51
CA ARG A 40 -5.30 8.06 -13.27
C ARG A 40 -4.24 7.41 -12.39
N LEU A 41 -4.11 7.89 -11.16
CA LEU A 41 -3.18 7.33 -10.18
C LEU A 41 -3.62 5.93 -9.76
N PHE A 42 -4.91 5.72 -9.52
CA PHE A 42 -5.44 4.40 -9.18
C PHE A 42 -5.25 3.40 -10.32
N ARG A 43 -5.41 3.83 -11.57
CA ARG A 43 -5.14 2.96 -12.72
C ARG A 43 -3.67 2.60 -12.82
N TRP A 44 -2.78 3.52 -12.44
CA TRP A 44 -1.35 3.23 -12.36
C TRP A 44 -1.07 2.14 -11.32
N LEU A 45 -1.68 2.24 -10.14
CA LEU A 45 -1.55 1.22 -9.10
C LEU A 45 -2.03 -0.14 -9.61
N GLU A 46 -3.19 -0.16 -10.23
CA GLU A 46 -3.78 -1.39 -10.76
C GLU A 46 -2.86 -2.06 -11.78
N ALA A 47 -2.22 -1.26 -12.63
CA ALA A 47 -1.34 -1.75 -13.68
C ALA A 47 0.03 -2.19 -13.18
N ASN A 48 0.54 -1.59 -12.12
CA ASN A 48 1.94 -1.75 -11.73
C ASN A 48 2.16 -2.49 -10.42
N VAL A 49 1.20 -2.51 -9.53
CA VAL A 49 1.34 -3.19 -8.23
C VAL A 49 0.52 -4.48 -8.27
N THR A 50 1.22 -5.58 -8.50
CA THR A 50 0.61 -6.90 -8.67
C THR A 50 -0.11 -7.34 -7.39
N GLY A 51 -1.32 -7.86 -7.56
CA GLY A 51 -2.09 -8.42 -6.46
C GLY A 51 -2.98 -7.43 -5.73
N GLY A 52 -2.83 -6.14 -5.99
CA GLY A 52 -3.75 -5.13 -5.48
C GLY A 52 -5.04 -5.12 -6.29
N ARG A 53 -6.11 -4.63 -5.66
CA ARG A 53 -7.42 -4.52 -6.31
C ARG A 53 -7.98 -3.12 -6.15
N LEU A 54 -8.66 -2.66 -7.18
CA LEU A 54 -9.33 -1.37 -7.18
C LEU A 54 -10.83 -1.58 -6.98
N TYR A 55 -11.39 -0.82 -6.04
CA TYR A 55 -12.80 -0.86 -5.70
C TYR A 55 -13.44 0.51 -5.89
N GLY A 56 -14.70 0.51 -6.26
CA GLY A 56 -15.46 1.72 -6.46
C GLY A 56 -15.63 2.03 -7.94
N PRO A 57 -16.05 3.26 -8.29
CA PRO A 57 -16.15 4.39 -7.35
C PRO A 57 -17.34 4.24 -6.38
N TYR A 58 -17.12 4.75 -5.18
CA TYR A 58 -18.16 4.82 -4.15
C TYR A 58 -18.57 6.28 -3.97
N THR A 59 -19.84 6.50 -3.61
CA THR A 59 -20.33 7.83 -3.29
C THR A 59 -20.88 7.82 -1.88
N HIS A 60 -20.44 8.77 -1.06
CA HIS A 60 -20.91 8.91 0.30
C HIS A 60 -20.91 10.38 0.70
N GLY A 61 -22.06 10.89 1.13
CA GLY A 61 -22.18 12.28 1.55
C GLY A 61 -21.83 13.30 0.46
N GLY A 62 -22.14 12.99 -0.81
CA GLY A 62 -21.81 13.85 -1.93
C GLY A 62 -20.37 13.78 -2.41
N ARG A 63 -19.56 12.91 -1.81
CA ARG A 63 -18.17 12.70 -2.22
C ARG A 63 -18.03 11.35 -2.90
N SER A 64 -17.23 11.31 -3.97
CA SER A 64 -16.94 10.08 -4.70
C SER A 64 -15.46 9.73 -4.53
N TYR A 65 -15.19 8.45 -4.28
CA TYR A 65 -13.84 7.99 -4.05
C TYR A 65 -13.61 6.59 -4.60
N PHE A 66 -12.34 6.30 -4.88
CA PHE A 66 -11.86 4.96 -5.13
C PHE A 66 -11.11 4.44 -3.90
N GLN A 67 -11.09 3.13 -3.76
CA GLN A 67 -10.25 2.47 -2.77
C GLN A 67 -9.42 1.41 -3.48
N TRP A 68 -8.12 1.45 -3.25
CA TRP A 68 -7.20 0.40 -3.70
C TRP A 68 -6.70 -0.33 -2.46
N MET A 69 -6.59 -1.66 -2.56
CA MET A 69 -6.16 -2.47 -1.43
C MET A 69 -5.33 -3.64 -1.91
N ILE A 70 -4.25 -3.92 -1.17
CA ILE A 70 -3.48 -5.15 -1.31
C ILE A 70 -3.46 -5.85 0.04
N ARG A 71 -3.62 -7.17 0.04
CA ARG A 71 -3.69 -7.94 1.28
C ARG A 71 -3.17 -9.35 1.10
N GLY A 72 -3.05 -10.08 2.23
CA GLY A 72 -2.74 -11.50 2.22
C GLY A 72 -1.40 -11.82 1.62
N GLN A 73 -1.36 -12.89 0.81
CA GLN A 73 -0.11 -13.39 0.27
C GLN A 73 0.57 -12.41 -0.69
N ALA A 74 -0.20 -11.69 -1.49
CA ALA A 74 0.38 -10.70 -2.40
C ALA A 74 1.11 -9.60 -1.63
N LEU A 75 0.50 -9.13 -0.53
CA LEU A 75 1.15 -8.14 0.32
C LEU A 75 2.41 -8.71 0.97
N ARG A 76 2.31 -9.91 1.53
CA ARG A 76 3.44 -10.56 2.22
C ARG A 76 4.62 -10.86 1.29
N ALA A 77 4.33 -11.36 0.09
CA ALA A 77 5.35 -11.84 -0.83
C ALA A 77 5.96 -10.73 -1.68
N ASP A 78 5.17 -9.75 -2.07
CA ASP A 78 5.59 -8.76 -3.08
C ASP A 78 5.83 -7.37 -2.50
N LEU A 79 4.83 -6.81 -1.82
CA LEU A 79 4.93 -5.42 -1.39
C LEU A 79 5.74 -5.24 -0.11
N VAL A 80 5.58 -6.11 0.88
CA VAL A 80 6.32 -6.00 2.14
C VAL A 80 7.83 -6.03 1.92
N PRO A 81 8.39 -6.98 1.14
CA PRO A 81 9.83 -6.96 0.87
C PRO A 81 10.30 -5.68 0.18
N LEU A 82 9.49 -5.15 -0.73
CA LEU A 82 9.82 -3.90 -1.42
C LEU A 82 9.88 -2.73 -0.44
N ILE A 83 8.87 -2.59 0.40
CA ILE A 83 8.83 -1.51 1.40
C ILE A 83 10.01 -1.66 2.36
N HIS A 84 10.27 -2.87 2.84
CA HIS A 84 11.37 -3.11 3.77
C HIS A 84 12.72 -2.74 3.16
N ALA A 85 12.94 -3.09 1.90
CA ALA A 85 14.20 -2.80 1.20
C ALA A 85 14.43 -1.29 1.03
N HIS A 86 13.36 -0.51 0.98
CA HIS A 86 13.41 0.94 0.76
C HIS A 86 12.84 1.74 1.93
N ARG A 87 12.88 1.19 3.14
CA ARG A 87 12.29 1.84 4.32
C ARG A 87 12.92 3.17 4.69
N ASP A 88 14.11 3.42 4.18
CA ASP A 88 14.76 4.73 4.35
C ASP A 88 13.98 5.87 3.66
N LEU A 89 13.06 5.55 2.75
CA LEU A 89 12.18 6.53 2.12
C LEU A 89 10.93 6.82 2.94
N LEU A 90 10.72 6.10 4.03
CA LEU A 90 9.57 6.32 4.92
C LEU A 90 9.97 7.29 6.03
N ASP A 91 9.00 8.08 6.49
CA ASP A 91 9.20 8.84 7.71
C ASP A 91 9.00 7.92 8.93
N GLU A 92 9.35 8.42 10.11
CA GLU A 92 9.27 7.62 11.35
C GLU A 92 7.85 7.12 11.61
N TYR A 93 6.86 7.95 11.37
CA TYR A 93 5.47 7.60 11.59
C TYR A 93 5.05 6.43 10.71
N THR A 94 5.34 6.51 9.42
CA THR A 94 4.98 5.47 8.45
C THR A 94 5.77 4.19 8.69
N GLU A 95 7.07 4.32 8.98
CA GLU A 95 7.90 3.15 9.30
C GLU A 95 7.36 2.43 10.53
N SER A 96 6.95 3.16 11.56
CA SER A 96 6.36 2.61 12.77
C SER A 96 5.05 1.86 12.47
N ARG A 97 4.20 2.40 11.61
CA ARG A 97 2.95 1.76 11.21
C ARG A 97 3.20 0.49 10.41
N PHE A 98 4.17 0.54 9.52
CA PHE A 98 4.59 -0.63 8.74
C PHE A 98 5.10 -1.73 9.68
N ALA A 99 6.00 -1.39 10.60
CA ALA A 99 6.55 -2.34 11.55
C ALA A 99 5.47 -2.97 12.44
N ALA A 100 4.51 -2.17 12.91
CA ALA A 100 3.41 -2.65 13.73
C ALA A 100 2.54 -3.65 12.96
N MET A 101 2.25 -3.39 11.69
CA MET A 101 1.52 -4.32 10.85
C MET A 101 2.29 -5.65 10.70
N CYS A 102 3.57 -5.56 10.40
CA CYS A 102 4.40 -6.75 10.22
C CYS A 102 4.48 -7.57 11.50
N GLU A 103 4.60 -6.94 12.66
CA GLU A 103 4.63 -7.63 13.94
C GLU A 103 3.31 -8.32 14.23
N ARG A 104 2.20 -7.58 14.09
CA ARG A 104 0.86 -8.11 14.39
C ARG A 104 0.52 -9.35 13.55
N TYR A 105 0.87 -9.33 12.27
CA TYR A 105 0.54 -10.41 11.35
C TYR A 105 1.68 -11.39 11.13
N ARG A 106 2.73 -11.28 11.96
CA ARG A 106 3.88 -12.20 11.95
C ARG A 106 4.49 -12.33 10.56
N ILE A 107 4.70 -11.20 9.92
CA ILE A 107 5.33 -11.16 8.61
C ILE A 107 6.84 -11.17 8.81
N ALA A 108 7.50 -12.21 8.31
CA ALA A 108 8.95 -12.29 8.37
C ALA A 108 9.56 -11.27 7.41
N LEU A 109 10.46 -10.43 7.93
CA LEU A 109 11.17 -9.46 7.11
C LEU A 109 12.51 -10.04 6.67
N PRO A 110 12.96 -9.70 5.44
CA PRO A 110 14.28 -10.14 4.99
C PRO A 110 15.36 -9.62 5.92
N GLU A 111 16.37 -10.43 6.17
CA GLU A 111 17.56 -10.00 6.91
C GLU A 111 18.47 -9.18 6.00
N GLU A 112 19.20 -8.26 6.61
CA GLU A 112 20.15 -7.39 5.91
C GLU A 112 21.56 -7.96 5.88
#